data_13a206814a1239c80af3bf9a0798aa8e
#
_entry.id   13a206814a1239c80af3bf9a0798aa8e
#
_cell.length_a   1.000
_cell.length_b   1.000
_cell.length_c   1.000
_cell.angle_alpha   90.00
_cell.angle_beta   90.00
_cell.angle_gamma   90.00
#
_symmetry.space_group_name_H-M   'P 1'
#
loop_
_entity.id
_entity.type
_entity.pdbx_description
1 polymer ?
#
loop_
_entity_poly.entity_id
_entity_poly.type
_entity_poly.pdbx_seq_one_letter_code
_entity_poly.pdbx_strand_id
1 'polypeptide(L)'
;MIKVVFLDIDGVLNSNFWNDNHQKEISDGTLVDEEKIKLLARLVKNTNSKLVLHSGWRTWFNSETKPARKEAQKLVDLLAYEGLTIDGLTPDLTTEEIRKNKKFSLVKADEILSWLKLHNDVSGWVVLDDLDLHNEQIELHQVKPDQTIGLTLENIDEAEKILFI
;
A
#
# COMPACT_ATOMS: atom_id res chain seq x y z
N MET A 1 13.95 2.95 16.26
CA MET A 1 12.94 3.75 15.53
C MET A 1 12.84 3.24 14.11
N ILE A 2 11.63 3.11 13.60
CA ILE A 2 11.38 2.57 12.26
C ILE A 2 10.70 3.59 11.35
N LYS A 3 10.91 3.43 10.05
CA LYS A 3 10.16 4.13 9.01
C LYS A 3 9.14 3.16 8.40
N VAL A 4 7.99 3.66 8.01
CA VAL A 4 6.88 2.84 7.51
C VAL A 4 6.34 3.39 6.19
N VAL A 5 6.12 2.49 5.24
CA VAL A 5 5.38 2.75 4.01
C VAL A 5 4.02 2.05 4.12
N PHE A 6 2.96 2.83 4.17
CA PHE A 6 1.59 2.30 4.06
C PHE A 6 1.24 2.16 2.60
N LEU A 7 0.94 0.94 2.20
CA LEU A 7 0.78 0.58 0.79
C LEU A 7 -0.66 0.23 0.44
N ASP A 8 -1.22 0.96 -0.53
CA ASP A 8 -2.39 0.52 -1.28
C ASP A 8 -1.94 -0.22 -2.55
N ILE A 9 -2.81 -1.03 -3.12
CA ILE A 9 -2.49 -1.84 -4.31
C ILE A 9 -3.13 -1.25 -5.56
N ASP A 10 -4.46 -1.12 -5.58
CA ASP A 10 -5.18 -0.63 -6.76
C ASP A 10 -4.88 0.85 -7.02
N GLY A 11 -4.44 1.16 -8.22
CA GLY A 11 -4.01 2.51 -8.61
C GLY A 11 -2.59 2.87 -8.16
N VAL A 12 -1.88 1.96 -7.47
CA VAL A 12 -0.51 2.15 -6.95
C VAL A 12 0.43 1.11 -7.57
N LEU A 13 0.23 -0.17 -7.28
CA LEU A 13 1.01 -1.28 -7.87
C LEU A 13 0.39 -1.83 -9.15
N ASN A 14 -0.69 -1.26 -9.62
CA ASN A 14 -1.29 -1.52 -10.91
C ASN A 14 -1.82 -0.21 -11.50
N SER A 15 -2.34 -0.28 -12.71
CA SER A 15 -2.90 0.89 -13.38
C SER A 15 -4.07 0.45 -14.27
N ASN A 16 -4.85 1.43 -14.71
CA ASN A 16 -5.91 1.18 -15.69
C ASN A 16 -5.36 0.92 -17.09
N PHE A 17 -4.06 1.16 -17.29
CA PHE A 17 -3.39 0.95 -18.56
C PHE A 17 -2.83 -0.47 -18.62
N TRP A 18 -3.47 -1.32 -19.41
CA TRP A 18 -3.04 -2.71 -19.57
C TRP A 18 -1.69 -2.81 -20.27
N ASN A 19 -0.78 -3.57 -19.70
CA ASN A 19 0.49 -3.94 -20.33
C ASN A 19 0.86 -5.37 -19.92
N ASP A 20 0.67 -6.31 -20.82
CA ASP A 20 0.89 -7.73 -20.58
C ASP A 20 2.35 -8.13 -20.41
N ASN A 21 3.31 -7.23 -20.73
CA ASN A 21 4.72 -7.51 -20.52
C ASN A 21 5.14 -7.53 -19.06
N HIS A 22 4.52 -6.70 -18.22
CA HIS A 22 4.89 -6.60 -16.80
C HIS A 22 3.73 -6.53 -15.83
N GLN A 23 2.48 -6.33 -16.27
CA GLN A 23 1.32 -6.53 -15.42
C GLN A 23 0.93 -8.01 -15.38
N LYS A 24 0.85 -8.56 -14.17
CA LYS A 24 0.55 -9.98 -13.94
C LYS A 24 -0.83 -10.13 -13.32
N GLU A 25 -1.63 -11.02 -13.87
CA GLU A 25 -2.94 -11.32 -13.34
C GLU A 25 -2.82 -12.23 -12.11
N ILE A 26 -3.41 -11.79 -11.00
CA ILE A 26 -3.48 -12.55 -9.74
C ILE A 26 -4.75 -13.37 -9.68
N SER A 27 -5.87 -12.78 -10.10
CA SER A 27 -7.16 -13.45 -10.30
C SER A 27 -7.98 -12.61 -11.28
N ASP A 28 -9.18 -13.04 -11.63
CA ASP A 28 -10.03 -12.42 -12.64
C ASP A 28 -10.04 -10.88 -12.59
N GLY A 29 -9.33 -10.25 -13.50
CA GLY A 29 -9.23 -8.79 -13.61
C GLY A 29 -8.42 -8.10 -12.52
N THR A 30 -7.81 -8.84 -11.59
CA THR A 30 -6.98 -8.30 -10.51
C THR A 30 -5.52 -8.40 -10.92
N LEU A 31 -4.86 -7.26 -11.05
CA LEU A 31 -3.52 -7.16 -11.63
C LEU A 31 -2.52 -6.59 -10.65
N VAL A 32 -1.25 -6.93 -10.84
CA VAL A 32 -0.11 -6.28 -10.21
C VAL A 32 0.99 -6.09 -11.25
N ASP A 33 1.61 -4.92 -11.24
CA ASP A 33 2.64 -4.53 -12.19
C ASP A 33 4.03 -4.71 -11.57
N GLU A 34 4.82 -5.62 -12.13
CA GLU A 34 6.18 -5.92 -11.65
C GLU A 34 7.10 -4.69 -11.67
N GLU A 35 6.93 -3.79 -12.62
CA GLU A 35 7.74 -2.56 -12.68
C GLU A 35 7.43 -1.62 -11.50
N LYS A 36 6.17 -1.58 -11.05
CA LYS A 36 5.77 -0.80 -9.87
C LYS A 36 6.31 -1.43 -8.59
N ILE A 37 6.37 -2.76 -8.53
CA ILE A 37 7.00 -3.46 -7.40
C ILE A 37 8.49 -3.13 -7.32
N LYS A 38 9.20 -3.04 -8.44
CA LYS A 38 10.61 -2.63 -8.48
C LYS A 38 10.82 -1.22 -7.94
N LEU A 39 9.93 -0.29 -8.29
CA LEU A 39 9.96 1.07 -7.75
C LEU A 39 9.72 1.08 -6.23
N LEU A 40 8.74 0.31 -5.76
CA LEU A 40 8.49 0.16 -4.32
C LEU A 40 9.71 -0.44 -3.61
N ALA A 41 10.34 -1.45 -4.19
CA ALA A 41 11.55 -2.07 -3.64
C ALA A 41 12.69 -1.05 -3.50
N ARG A 42 12.85 -0.17 -4.48
CA ARG A 42 13.82 0.93 -4.42
C ARG A 42 13.55 1.84 -3.23
N LEU A 43 12.30 2.26 -3.04
CA LEU A 43 11.90 3.11 -1.90
C LEU A 43 12.23 2.42 -0.57
N VAL A 44 11.80 1.18 -0.40
CA VAL A 44 11.98 0.44 0.84
C VAL A 44 13.47 0.23 1.16
N LYS A 45 14.29 -0.12 0.16
CA LYS A 45 15.72 -0.30 0.34
C LYS A 45 16.43 1.00 0.70
N ASN A 46 16.14 2.09 -0.01
CA ASN A 46 16.80 3.37 0.19
C ASN A 46 16.48 3.98 1.55
N THR A 47 15.33 3.67 2.11
CA THR A 47 14.85 4.25 3.37
C THR A 47 14.89 3.28 4.54
N ASN A 48 15.19 2.01 4.28
CA ASN A 48 15.13 0.92 5.26
C ASN A 48 13.77 0.89 5.98
N SER A 49 12.70 1.00 5.22
CA SER A 49 11.34 1.08 5.74
C SER A 49 10.70 -0.29 5.90
N LYS A 50 9.72 -0.36 6.81
CA LYS A 50 8.76 -1.47 6.91
C LYS A 50 7.59 -1.21 5.97
N LEU A 51 6.99 -2.28 5.49
CA LEU A 51 5.87 -2.23 4.56
C LEU A 51 4.59 -2.69 5.26
N VAL A 52 3.62 -1.79 5.37
CA VAL A 52 2.32 -2.07 5.99
C VAL A 52 1.23 -1.94 4.94
N LEU A 53 0.49 -3.01 4.73
CA LEU A 53 -0.59 -3.06 3.75
C LEU A 53 -1.85 -2.42 4.33
N HIS A 54 -2.43 -1.42 3.64
CA HIS A 54 -3.69 -0.79 4.04
C HIS A 54 -4.77 -0.90 2.96
N SER A 55 -4.50 -1.62 1.89
CA SER A 55 -5.45 -1.96 0.83
C SER A 55 -6.55 -2.90 1.31
N GLY A 56 -7.68 -2.92 0.61
CA GLY A 56 -8.70 -3.94 0.81
C GLY A 56 -8.19 -5.37 0.64
N TRP A 57 -7.08 -5.57 -0.07
CA TRP A 57 -6.42 -6.87 -0.22
C TRP A 57 -5.90 -7.42 1.11
N ARG A 58 -5.78 -6.61 2.18
CA ARG A 58 -5.39 -7.09 3.52
C ARG A 58 -6.34 -8.15 4.07
N THR A 59 -7.59 -8.17 3.62
CA THR A 59 -8.57 -9.18 4.03
C THR A 59 -8.22 -10.59 3.53
N TRP A 60 -7.28 -10.70 2.59
CA TRP A 60 -6.78 -11.98 2.09
C TRP A 60 -5.64 -12.54 2.95
N PHE A 61 -5.27 -11.83 4.01
CA PHE A 61 -4.22 -12.23 4.95
C PHE A 61 -4.82 -12.53 6.33
N ASN A 62 -4.13 -13.35 7.11
CA ASN A 62 -4.49 -13.56 8.50
C ASN A 62 -3.83 -12.52 9.41
N SER A 63 -4.12 -12.56 10.73
CA SER A 63 -3.58 -11.62 11.71
C SER A 63 -2.07 -11.64 11.86
N GLU A 64 -1.40 -12.71 11.40
CA GLU A 64 0.06 -12.84 11.39
C GLU A 64 0.70 -12.39 10.08
N THR A 65 -0.03 -11.69 9.23
CA THR A 65 0.39 -11.22 7.89
C THR A 65 0.69 -12.35 6.90
N LYS A 66 0.15 -13.55 7.15
CA LYS A 66 0.31 -14.69 6.24
C LYS A 66 -0.87 -14.80 5.29
N PRO A 67 -0.62 -15.21 4.05
CA PRO A 67 -1.69 -15.39 3.08
C PRO A 67 -2.74 -16.39 3.54
N ALA A 68 -4.01 -16.00 3.49
CA ALA A 68 -5.16 -16.87 3.74
C ALA A 68 -5.83 -17.33 2.44
N ARG A 69 -5.40 -16.81 1.31
CA ARG A 69 -5.88 -17.13 -0.04
C ARG A 69 -4.70 -17.25 -1.00
N LYS A 70 -4.91 -17.98 -2.10
CA LYS A 70 -3.89 -18.13 -3.14
C LYS A 70 -3.54 -16.81 -3.84
N GLU A 71 -4.49 -15.87 -3.94
CA GLU A 71 -4.26 -14.54 -4.51
C GLU A 71 -3.26 -13.75 -3.65
N ALA A 72 -3.40 -13.83 -2.35
CA ALA A 72 -2.45 -13.21 -1.42
C ALA A 72 -1.07 -13.87 -1.52
N GLN A 73 -1.02 -15.19 -1.69
CA GLN A 73 0.25 -15.90 -1.87
C GLN A 73 0.96 -15.44 -3.15
N LYS A 74 0.23 -15.24 -4.25
CA LYS A 74 0.81 -14.72 -5.49
C LYS A 74 1.39 -13.31 -5.30
N LEU A 75 0.68 -12.44 -4.58
CA LEU A 75 1.18 -11.11 -4.24
C LEU A 75 2.48 -11.21 -3.42
N VAL A 76 2.47 -12.03 -2.37
CA VAL A 76 3.65 -12.25 -1.52
C VAL A 76 4.83 -12.74 -2.35
N ASP A 77 4.62 -13.69 -3.26
CA ASP A 77 5.67 -14.23 -4.11
C ASP A 77 6.25 -13.17 -5.05
N LEU A 78 5.42 -12.32 -5.65
CA LEU A 78 5.88 -11.22 -6.50
C LEU A 78 6.68 -10.18 -5.70
N LEU A 79 6.24 -9.85 -4.49
CA LEU A 79 6.97 -8.94 -3.61
C LEU A 79 8.31 -9.56 -3.17
N ALA A 80 8.31 -10.83 -2.78
CA ALA A 80 9.50 -11.54 -2.33
C ALA A 80 10.57 -11.65 -3.43
N TYR A 81 10.17 -11.76 -4.67
CA TYR A 81 11.09 -11.78 -5.81
C TYR A 81 11.94 -10.50 -5.86
N GLU A 82 11.40 -9.38 -5.44
CA GLU A 82 12.10 -8.09 -5.35
C GLU A 82 12.65 -7.80 -3.93
N GLY A 83 12.63 -8.79 -3.06
CA GLY A 83 13.16 -8.66 -1.70
C GLY A 83 12.25 -7.95 -0.71
N LEU A 84 10.96 -7.88 -1.00
CA LEU A 84 9.98 -7.21 -0.16
C LEU A 84 9.16 -8.20 0.66
N THR A 85 8.84 -7.81 1.89
CA THR A 85 7.92 -8.53 2.77
C THR A 85 6.85 -7.58 3.30
N ILE A 86 5.66 -8.10 3.55
CA ILE A 86 4.60 -7.37 4.24
C ILE A 86 4.84 -7.54 5.73
N ASP A 87 5.14 -6.45 6.42
CA ASP A 87 5.50 -6.43 7.84
C ASP A 87 4.31 -6.19 8.76
N GLY A 88 3.19 -5.73 8.22
CA GLY A 88 1.99 -5.45 8.99
C GLY A 88 0.79 -5.17 8.12
N LEU A 89 -0.37 -5.14 8.76
CA LEU A 89 -1.67 -4.81 8.14
C LEU A 89 -2.35 -3.75 9.00
N THR A 90 -3.00 -2.78 8.36
CA THR A 90 -3.87 -1.86 9.10
C THR A 90 -5.14 -2.59 9.55
N PRO A 91 -5.77 -2.15 10.67
CA PRO A 91 -7.04 -2.74 11.08
C PRO A 91 -8.15 -2.40 10.09
N ASP A 92 -9.13 -3.29 9.95
CA ASP A 92 -10.33 -3.03 9.16
C ASP A 92 -11.39 -2.38 10.06
N LEU A 93 -11.59 -1.08 9.89
CA LEU A 93 -12.57 -0.28 10.62
C LEU A 93 -13.85 -0.04 9.80
N THR A 94 -14.01 -0.75 8.71
CA THR A 94 -15.16 -0.60 7.80
C THR A 94 -16.46 -0.96 8.51
N THR A 95 -17.42 -0.02 8.52
CA THR A 95 -18.77 -0.25 9.03
C THR A 95 -19.66 -0.85 7.94
N GLU A 96 -20.81 -1.41 8.33
CA GLU A 96 -21.80 -1.91 7.37
C GLU A 96 -22.29 -0.80 6.44
N GLU A 97 -22.49 0.41 6.97
CA GLU A 97 -22.90 1.57 6.17
C GLU A 97 -21.88 1.91 5.10
N ILE A 98 -20.60 1.96 5.46
CA ILE A 98 -19.51 2.24 4.51
C ILE A 98 -19.41 1.14 3.46
N ARG A 99 -19.53 -0.11 3.86
CA ARG A 99 -19.49 -1.27 2.96
C ARG A 99 -20.67 -1.24 1.97
N LYS A 100 -21.87 -0.93 2.45
CA LYS A 100 -23.08 -0.81 1.64
C LYS A 100 -22.95 0.31 0.60
N ASN A 101 -22.38 1.44 0.98
CA ASN A 101 -22.21 2.61 0.12
C ASN A 101 -20.92 2.60 -0.68
N LYS A 102 -20.04 1.60 -0.46
CA LYS A 102 -18.72 1.47 -1.10
C LYS A 102 -17.81 2.69 -0.91
N LYS A 103 -17.93 3.36 0.24
CA LYS A 103 -17.16 4.57 0.57
C LYS A 103 -15.95 4.24 1.46
N PHE A 104 -15.13 3.29 1.05
CA PHE A 104 -13.99 2.79 1.81
C PHE A 104 -12.93 3.85 2.12
N SER A 105 -12.78 4.87 1.28
CA SER A 105 -11.84 5.96 1.51
C SER A 105 -12.11 6.74 2.82
N LEU A 106 -13.36 6.72 3.30
CA LEU A 106 -13.74 7.46 4.50
C LEU A 106 -13.16 6.87 5.79
N VAL A 107 -12.73 5.60 5.80
CA VAL A 107 -12.15 4.96 6.99
C VAL A 107 -10.66 4.72 6.88
N LYS A 108 -10.07 4.82 5.70
CA LYS A 108 -8.64 4.54 5.49
C LYS A 108 -7.73 5.38 6.37
N ALA A 109 -8.03 6.67 6.52
CA ALA A 109 -7.25 7.56 7.39
C ALA A 109 -7.28 7.07 8.84
N ASP A 110 -8.45 6.74 9.36
CA ASP A 110 -8.61 6.24 10.72
C ASP A 110 -7.89 4.91 10.92
N GLU A 111 -7.91 4.04 9.92
CA GLU A 111 -7.19 2.75 9.94
C GLU A 111 -5.68 2.96 10.07
N ILE A 112 -5.12 3.89 9.28
CA ILE A 112 -3.69 4.22 9.33
C ILE A 112 -3.31 4.86 10.67
N LEU A 113 -4.08 5.85 11.12
CA LEU A 113 -3.83 6.54 12.38
C LEU A 113 -3.96 5.62 13.58
N SER A 114 -4.91 4.68 13.56
CA SER A 114 -5.06 3.65 14.59
C SER A 114 -3.84 2.74 14.65
N TRP A 115 -3.32 2.33 13.50
CA TRP A 115 -2.10 1.53 13.43
C TRP A 115 -0.90 2.29 14.04
N LEU A 116 -0.71 3.54 13.65
CA LEU A 116 0.37 4.39 14.16
C LEU A 116 0.28 4.57 15.69
N LYS A 117 -0.92 4.69 16.22
CA LYS A 117 -1.15 4.86 17.66
C LYS A 117 -0.66 3.67 18.48
N LEU A 118 -0.67 2.48 17.88
CA LEU A 118 -0.20 1.24 18.51
C LEU A 118 1.29 0.98 18.28
N HIS A 119 1.97 1.80 17.48
CA HIS A 119 3.36 1.61 17.08
C HIS A 119 4.18 2.89 17.33
N ASN A 120 4.49 3.12 18.60
CA ASN A 120 5.16 4.36 19.06
C ASN A 120 6.63 4.47 18.62
N ASP A 121 7.20 3.42 18.07
CA ASP A 121 8.58 3.38 17.57
C ASP A 121 8.72 3.89 16.13
N VAL A 122 7.63 4.31 15.49
CA VAL A 122 7.65 4.88 14.14
C VAL A 122 8.20 6.30 14.18
N SER A 123 9.27 6.55 13.44
CA SER A 123 9.93 7.86 13.34
C SER A 123 9.59 8.62 12.06
N GLY A 124 9.13 7.92 11.05
CA GLY A 124 8.73 8.51 9.77
C GLY A 124 7.79 7.57 9.04
N TRP A 125 6.86 8.13 8.30
CA TRP A 125 5.89 7.33 7.56
C TRP A 125 5.39 8.07 6.33
N VAL A 126 5.00 7.29 5.33
CA VAL A 126 4.40 7.78 4.08
C VAL A 126 3.25 6.86 3.69
N VAL A 127 2.24 7.42 3.06
CA VAL A 127 1.08 6.69 2.54
C VAL A 127 1.12 6.73 1.02
N LEU A 128 1.13 5.57 0.38
CA LEU A 128 1.00 5.44 -1.07
C LEU A 128 -0.43 5.00 -1.37
N ASP A 129 -1.26 5.94 -1.78
CA ASP A 129 -2.66 5.69 -2.12
C ASP A 129 -3.11 6.74 -3.14
N ASP A 130 -3.81 6.31 -4.18
CA ASP A 130 -4.31 7.17 -5.25
C ASP A 130 -5.55 7.99 -4.85
N LEU A 131 -6.19 7.66 -3.73
CA LEU A 131 -7.42 8.30 -3.28
C LEU A 131 -7.16 9.43 -2.30
N ASP A 132 -8.08 10.41 -2.28
CA ASP A 132 -8.16 11.37 -1.20
C ASP A 132 -8.70 10.66 0.05
N LEU A 133 -7.96 10.72 1.16
CA LEU A 133 -8.36 10.07 2.42
C LEU A 133 -9.03 11.05 3.39
N HIS A 134 -9.31 12.26 2.95
CA HIS A 134 -10.10 13.27 3.69
C HIS A 134 -9.56 13.58 5.10
N ASN A 135 -8.23 13.63 5.24
CA ASN A 135 -7.58 13.88 6.52
C ASN A 135 -6.30 14.70 6.31
N GLU A 136 -6.22 15.86 6.95
CA GLU A 136 -5.09 16.78 6.79
C GLU A 136 -3.76 16.20 7.26
N GLN A 137 -3.77 15.40 8.32
CA GLN A 137 -2.56 14.76 8.83
C GLN A 137 -2.03 13.72 7.84
N ILE A 138 -2.93 12.93 7.27
CA ILE A 138 -2.56 11.95 6.24
C ILE A 138 -2.04 12.67 4.99
N GLU A 139 -2.68 13.75 4.57
CA GLU A 139 -2.30 14.48 3.37
C GLU A 139 -0.85 14.96 3.39
N LEU A 140 -0.35 15.38 4.56
CA LEU A 140 1.05 15.79 4.73
C LEU A 140 2.05 14.64 4.51
N HIS A 141 1.59 13.41 4.61
CA HIS A 141 2.40 12.21 4.49
C HIS A 141 2.02 11.35 3.29
N GLN A 142 1.13 11.83 2.44
CA GLN A 142 0.62 11.03 1.32
C GLN A 142 1.25 11.41 0.00
N VAL A 143 1.60 10.38 -0.78
CA VAL A 143 1.88 10.47 -2.21
C VAL A 143 0.72 9.82 -2.94
N LYS A 144 0.13 10.56 -3.89
CA LYS A 144 -1.04 10.11 -4.67
C LYS A 144 -0.60 9.78 -6.10
N PRO A 145 -0.33 8.51 -6.41
CA PRO A 145 -0.13 8.13 -7.81
C PRO A 145 -1.38 8.38 -8.65
N ASP A 146 -1.20 8.66 -9.93
CA ASP A 146 -2.32 8.69 -10.86
C ASP A 146 -2.77 7.25 -11.11
N GLN A 147 -4.03 6.93 -10.83
CA GLN A 147 -4.58 5.57 -10.97
C GLN A 147 -4.48 5.02 -12.40
N THR A 148 -4.39 5.89 -13.40
CA THR A 148 -4.23 5.47 -14.80
C THR A 148 -2.81 5.03 -15.11
N ILE A 149 -1.83 5.38 -14.27
CA ILE A 149 -0.41 5.14 -14.45
C ILE A 149 0.15 4.22 -13.36
N GLY A 150 -0.26 4.39 -12.10
CA GLY A 150 0.33 3.76 -10.93
C GLY A 150 1.60 4.48 -10.48
N LEU A 151 2.40 3.84 -9.62
CA LEU A 151 3.65 4.41 -9.11
C LEU A 151 4.61 4.83 -10.22
N THR A 152 5.23 5.99 -10.04
CA THR A 152 6.30 6.51 -10.89
C THR A 152 7.55 6.77 -10.06
N LEU A 153 8.68 6.97 -10.74
CA LEU A 153 9.93 7.35 -10.07
C LEU A 153 9.77 8.68 -9.30
N GLU A 154 9.00 9.61 -9.84
CA GLU A 154 8.71 10.89 -9.17
C GLU A 154 7.96 10.67 -7.85
N ASN A 155 7.01 9.73 -7.83
CA ASN A 155 6.31 9.36 -6.59
C ASN A 155 7.29 8.80 -5.55
N ILE A 156 8.25 7.99 -5.98
CA ILE A 156 9.26 7.43 -5.08
C ILE A 156 10.15 8.53 -4.50
N ASP A 157 10.60 9.46 -5.31
CA ASP A 157 11.42 10.59 -4.85
C ASP A 157 10.66 11.45 -3.85
N GLU A 158 9.37 11.70 -4.08
CA GLU A 158 8.49 12.43 -3.14
C GLU A 158 8.34 11.66 -1.82
N ALA A 159 8.10 10.35 -1.89
CA ALA A 159 7.97 9.50 -0.72
C ALA A 159 9.25 9.48 0.12
N GLU A 160 10.42 9.40 -0.52
CA GLU A 160 11.71 9.46 0.18
C GLU A 160 11.86 10.76 0.97
N LYS A 161 11.50 11.88 0.37
CA LYS A 161 11.54 13.19 1.05
C LYS A 161 10.64 13.22 2.28
N ILE A 162 9.42 12.69 2.17
CA ILE A 162 8.48 12.64 3.28
C ILE A 162 9.01 11.78 4.43
N LEU A 163 9.63 10.64 4.11
CA LEU A 163 10.17 9.72 5.13
C LEU A 163 11.35 10.31 5.93
N PHE A 164 12.03 11.31 5.38
CA PHE A 164 13.19 11.92 6.02
C PHE A 164 12.93 13.32 6.61
N ILE A 165 11.68 13.71 6.71
CA ILE A 165 11.30 14.98 7.36
C ILE A 165 11.45 14.93 8.91
#